data_1598884d918e1194d926d225f5c7fc5b
#
_entry.id   1598884d918e1194d926d225f5c7fc5b
#
_cell.length_a   1.000
_cell.length_b   1.000
_cell.length_c   1.000
_cell.angle_alpha   90.00
_cell.angle_beta   90.00
_cell.angle_gamma   90.00
#
_symmetry.space_group_name_H-M   'P 1'
#
loop_
_entity.id
_entity.type
_entity.pdbx_description
1 polymer ?
#
loop_
_entity_poly.entity_id
_entity_poly.type
_entity_poly.pdbx_seq_one_letter_code
_entity_poly.pdbx_strand_id
1 'polypeptide(L)'
;AFSQNKSNQALYAIETKTANYNNVSLESVYSEVVEVSNKNWNHKLNIPITEIRTLRQIGGRPNIFATIIGTVGGGFSGAIAGVFIDIGLYGWSNTNEGAIIIIASIGAGAMLGYKLGSNIFKRKYKAVDFEGWTLDKKINYLNSITDQ
;
A
#
# COMPACT_ATOMS: atom_id res chain seq x y z
N ALA A 1 -29.32 2.97 -11.18
CA ALA A 1 -28.03 3.68 -11.15
C ALA A 1 -27.11 2.96 -10.17
N PHE A 2 -26.21 2.13 -10.68
CA PHE A 2 -25.20 1.47 -9.86
C PHE A 2 -24.12 2.50 -9.55
N SER A 3 -24.04 2.92 -8.30
CA SER A 3 -22.89 3.64 -7.75
C SER A 3 -21.73 2.64 -7.71
N GLN A 4 -20.82 2.71 -8.68
CA GLN A 4 -19.58 1.97 -8.63
C GLN A 4 -18.79 2.44 -7.41
N ASN A 5 -18.46 1.47 -6.57
CA ASN A 5 -17.73 1.67 -5.32
C ASN A 5 -16.31 2.14 -5.63
N LYS A 6 -16.10 3.46 -5.62
CA LYS A 6 -14.83 4.16 -5.94
C LYS A 6 -13.67 3.87 -4.97
N SER A 7 -13.80 2.89 -4.06
CA SER A 7 -12.87 2.74 -2.95
C SER A 7 -11.58 1.98 -3.25
N ASN A 8 -11.42 1.38 -4.45
CA ASN A 8 -10.25 0.54 -4.79
C ASN A 8 -9.48 0.96 -6.04
N GLN A 9 -9.69 2.17 -6.55
CA GLN A 9 -8.90 2.62 -7.69
C GLN A 9 -7.42 2.76 -7.32
N ALA A 10 -6.55 2.17 -8.16
CA ALA A 10 -5.11 2.31 -8.00
C ALA A 10 -4.70 3.77 -8.13
N LEU A 11 -3.83 4.23 -7.23
CA LEU A 11 -3.28 5.58 -7.27
C LEU A 11 -1.93 5.57 -7.98
N TYR A 12 -1.68 6.61 -8.76
CA TYR A 12 -0.48 6.76 -9.56
C TYR A 12 0.25 8.07 -9.26
N ALA A 13 1.57 8.05 -9.47
CA ALA A 13 2.39 9.22 -9.65
C ALA A 13 2.75 9.32 -11.13
N ILE A 14 2.44 10.45 -11.74
CA ILE A 14 2.70 10.75 -13.14
C ILE A 14 3.70 11.89 -13.19
N GLU A 15 4.83 11.65 -13.83
CA GLU A 15 5.80 12.68 -14.15
C GLU A 15 5.68 13.05 -15.63
N THR A 16 5.45 14.30 -15.89
CA THR A 16 5.42 14.86 -17.24
C THR A 16 6.65 15.72 -17.48
N LYS A 17 6.77 16.24 -18.68
CA LYS A 17 7.86 17.19 -19.04
C LYS A 17 7.79 18.50 -18.24
N THR A 18 6.59 18.88 -17.79
CA THR A 18 6.31 20.20 -17.19
C THR A 18 5.88 20.14 -15.75
N ALA A 19 5.31 19.01 -15.27
CA ALA A 19 4.73 18.88 -13.95
C ALA A 19 4.79 17.45 -13.40
N ASN A 20 4.61 17.33 -12.07
CA ASN A 20 4.50 16.07 -11.36
C ASN A 20 3.14 15.97 -10.66
N TYR A 21 2.41 14.90 -10.93
CA TYR A 21 1.10 14.64 -10.34
C TYR A 21 1.20 13.42 -9.43
N ASN A 22 0.87 13.60 -8.17
CA ASN A 22 0.90 12.52 -7.18
C ASN A 22 -0.50 12.20 -6.68
N ASN A 23 -0.72 10.94 -6.30
CA ASN A 23 -1.99 10.44 -5.77
C ASN A 23 -3.17 10.66 -6.73
N VAL A 24 -2.95 10.44 -8.02
CA VAL A 24 -4.00 10.54 -9.04
C VAL A 24 -4.51 9.15 -9.42
N SER A 25 -5.82 9.05 -9.69
CA SER A 25 -6.42 7.87 -10.32
C SER A 25 -6.54 8.11 -11.82
N LEU A 26 -6.28 7.09 -12.60
CA LEU A 26 -6.55 7.09 -14.04
C LEU A 26 -8.03 6.80 -14.24
N GLU A 27 -8.74 7.69 -14.93
CA GLU A 27 -10.20 7.53 -15.16
C GLU A 27 -10.47 6.96 -16.54
N SER A 28 -9.87 7.52 -17.56
CA SER A 28 -10.06 7.12 -18.95
C SER A 28 -8.93 7.62 -19.86
N VAL A 29 -8.76 6.95 -20.96
CA VAL A 29 -7.78 7.30 -21.99
C VAL A 29 -8.55 7.64 -23.26
N TYR A 30 -8.36 8.84 -23.79
CA TYR A 30 -8.97 9.33 -25.01
C TYR A 30 -7.90 9.71 -26.00
N SER A 31 -7.87 9.09 -27.18
CA SER A 31 -6.98 9.48 -28.27
C SER A 31 -5.53 9.74 -27.79
N GLU A 32 -5.24 11.00 -27.47
CA GLU A 32 -3.90 11.47 -27.07
C GLU A 32 -3.86 12.01 -25.63
N VAL A 33 -4.93 11.83 -24.86
CA VAL A 33 -5.09 12.42 -23.54
C VAL A 33 -5.51 11.35 -22.53
N VAL A 34 -4.94 11.38 -21.33
CA VAL A 34 -5.41 10.62 -20.18
C VAL A 34 -6.13 11.55 -19.20
N GLU A 35 -7.36 11.18 -18.85
CA GLU A 35 -8.13 11.85 -17.83
C GLU A 35 -7.75 11.29 -16.45
N VAL A 36 -7.36 12.18 -15.55
CA VAL A 36 -6.97 11.82 -14.19
C VAL A 36 -7.79 12.59 -13.16
N SER A 37 -8.03 11.98 -12.04
CA SER A 37 -8.67 12.61 -10.90
C SER A 37 -7.82 12.47 -9.64
N ASN A 38 -8.05 13.35 -8.68
CA ASN A 38 -7.46 13.27 -7.33
C ASN A 38 -8.56 13.56 -6.31
N LYS A 39 -8.53 12.89 -5.18
CA LYS A 39 -9.51 13.08 -4.10
C LYS A 39 -9.65 14.52 -3.62
N ASN A 40 -8.57 15.30 -3.76
CA ASN A 40 -8.52 16.70 -3.34
C ASN A 40 -8.90 17.70 -4.45
N TRP A 41 -9.19 17.21 -5.66
CA TRP A 41 -9.58 18.07 -6.78
C TRP A 41 -11.08 18.01 -6.99
N ASN A 42 -11.67 19.18 -7.22
CA ASN A 42 -13.08 19.30 -7.56
C ASN A 42 -13.35 19.06 -9.06
N HIS A 43 -12.29 18.84 -9.85
CA HIS A 43 -12.36 18.65 -11.30
C HIS A 43 -11.37 17.55 -11.72
N LYS A 44 -11.62 16.99 -12.88
CA LYS A 44 -10.70 16.08 -13.55
C LYS A 44 -9.72 16.86 -14.39
N LEU A 45 -8.52 16.34 -14.53
CA LEU A 45 -7.45 16.95 -15.33
C LEU A 45 -7.14 16.05 -16.52
N ASN A 46 -6.95 16.68 -17.68
CA ASN A 46 -6.54 16.02 -18.90
C ASN A 46 -5.03 16.22 -19.10
N ILE A 47 -4.29 15.12 -19.17
CA ILE A 47 -2.83 15.13 -19.36
C ILE A 47 -2.53 14.60 -20.76
N PRO A 48 -1.82 15.35 -21.62
CA PRO A 48 -1.37 14.83 -22.91
C PRO A 48 -0.42 13.64 -22.73
N ILE A 49 -0.71 12.51 -23.38
CA ILE A 49 0.08 11.28 -23.26
C ILE A 49 1.51 11.46 -23.78
N THR A 50 1.68 12.37 -24.75
CA THR A 50 3.00 12.73 -25.31
C THR A 50 3.92 13.38 -24.28
N GLU A 51 3.36 14.02 -23.26
CA GLU A 51 4.12 14.68 -22.20
C GLU A 51 4.53 13.74 -21.07
N ILE A 52 3.87 12.58 -20.93
CA ILE A 52 4.14 11.65 -19.84
C ILE A 52 5.51 11.01 -20.06
N ARG A 53 6.39 11.18 -19.08
CA ARG A 53 7.72 10.55 -19.00
C ARG A 53 7.71 9.28 -18.18
N THR A 54 7.20 9.37 -16.95
CA THR A 54 7.15 8.22 -16.07
C THR A 54 5.77 8.05 -15.45
N LEU A 55 5.38 6.78 -15.27
CA LEU A 55 4.18 6.39 -14.55
C LEU A 55 4.56 5.39 -13.47
N ARG A 56 4.19 5.66 -12.24
CA ARG A 56 4.42 4.76 -11.12
C ARG A 56 3.14 4.58 -10.31
N GLN A 57 2.71 3.36 -10.11
CA GLN A 57 1.63 3.06 -9.19
C GLN A 57 2.07 3.35 -7.75
N ILE A 58 1.26 4.10 -7.02
CA ILE A 58 1.49 4.45 -5.61
C ILE A 58 0.84 3.38 -4.73
N GLY A 59 1.48 3.11 -3.63
CA GLY A 59 1.09 2.00 -2.76
C GLY A 59 1.84 0.74 -3.16
N GLY A 60 1.71 -0.27 -2.40
CA GLY A 60 2.28 -1.58 -2.68
C GLY A 60 1.31 -2.62 -2.14
N ARG A 61 1.22 -3.74 -2.80
CA ARG A 61 0.54 -4.90 -2.22
C ARG A 61 1.30 -5.28 -0.96
N PRO A 62 0.61 -5.48 0.18
CA PRO A 62 1.29 -6.00 1.36
C PRO A 62 1.97 -7.31 0.97
N ASN A 63 3.20 -7.46 1.37
CA ASN A 63 3.88 -8.74 1.19
C ASN A 63 3.28 -9.72 2.20
N ILE A 64 2.42 -10.63 1.72
CA ILE A 64 1.69 -11.59 2.56
C ILE A 64 2.68 -12.38 3.42
N PHE A 65 3.81 -12.82 2.86
CA PHE A 65 4.83 -13.54 3.61
C PHE A 65 5.43 -12.69 4.73
N ALA A 66 5.80 -11.44 4.44
CA ALA A 66 6.33 -10.53 5.44
C ALA A 66 5.29 -10.18 6.51
N THR A 67 4.02 -10.09 6.13
CA THR A 67 2.92 -9.87 7.07
C THR A 67 2.73 -11.07 7.99
N ILE A 68 2.73 -12.29 7.45
CA ILE A 68 2.61 -13.52 8.26
C ILE A 68 3.82 -13.66 9.19
N ILE A 69 5.04 -13.53 8.66
CA ILE A 69 6.28 -13.62 9.47
C ILE A 69 6.28 -12.54 10.56
N GLY A 70 5.88 -11.31 10.22
CA GLY A 70 5.77 -10.22 11.19
C GLY A 70 4.77 -10.53 12.29
N THR A 71 3.59 -11.03 11.94
CA THR A 71 2.54 -11.37 12.92
C THR A 71 2.96 -12.50 13.84
N VAL A 72 3.47 -13.60 13.27
CA VAL A 72 3.92 -14.76 14.05
C VAL A 72 5.14 -14.41 14.89
N GLY A 73 6.14 -13.75 14.29
CA GLY A 73 7.35 -13.31 15.00
C GLY A 73 7.03 -12.29 16.09
N GLY A 74 6.14 -11.35 15.83
CA GLY A 74 5.66 -10.39 16.82
C GLY A 74 4.91 -11.04 17.97
N GLY A 75 4.02 -12.01 17.69
CA GLY A 75 3.33 -12.79 18.71
C GLY A 75 4.29 -13.58 19.60
N PHE A 76 5.28 -14.24 19.00
CA PHE A 76 6.29 -14.99 19.73
C PHE A 76 7.16 -14.08 20.61
N SER A 77 7.62 -12.95 20.07
CA SER A 77 8.37 -11.95 20.87
C SER A 77 7.52 -11.35 21.98
N GLY A 78 6.23 -11.14 21.73
CA GLY A 78 5.27 -10.70 22.74
C GLY A 78 5.09 -11.71 23.86
N ALA A 79 5.03 -13.02 23.54
CA ALA A 79 4.97 -14.08 24.54
C ALA A 79 6.20 -14.06 25.47
N ILE A 80 7.40 -13.97 24.89
CA ILE A 80 8.65 -13.89 25.67
C ILE A 80 8.64 -12.65 26.58
N ALA A 81 8.28 -11.48 26.03
CA ALA A 81 8.19 -10.26 26.81
C ALA A 81 7.16 -10.37 27.94
N GLY A 82 6.00 -10.98 27.66
CA GLY A 82 4.96 -11.23 28.67
C GLY A 82 5.44 -12.07 29.85
N VAL A 83 6.20 -13.13 29.56
CA VAL A 83 6.79 -13.98 30.60
C VAL A 83 7.78 -13.19 31.48
N PHE A 84 8.63 -12.37 30.87
CA PHE A 84 9.57 -11.52 31.64
C PHE A 84 8.84 -10.49 32.50
N ILE A 85 7.77 -9.89 31.97
CA ILE A 85 6.95 -8.93 32.74
C ILE A 85 6.26 -9.64 33.90
N ASP A 86 5.69 -10.82 33.68
CA ASP A 86 5.02 -11.60 34.72
C ASP A 86 6.00 -11.98 35.84
N ILE A 87 7.17 -12.53 35.50
CA ILE A 87 8.21 -12.86 36.47
C ILE A 87 8.69 -11.60 37.25
N GLY A 88 8.81 -10.45 36.57
CA GLY A 88 9.25 -9.20 37.20
C GLY A 88 8.21 -8.62 38.18
N LEU A 89 6.92 -8.82 37.92
CA LEU A 89 5.84 -8.26 38.74
C LEU A 89 5.39 -9.19 39.86
N TYR A 90 5.28 -10.49 39.57
CA TYR A 90 4.69 -11.47 40.50
C TYR A 90 5.63 -12.56 40.95
N GLY A 91 6.87 -12.54 40.46
CA GLY A 91 7.82 -13.61 40.69
C GLY A 91 7.45 -14.86 39.91
N TRP A 92 8.05 -15.98 40.23
CA TRP A 92 7.78 -17.28 39.57
C TRP A 92 6.52 -17.92 40.15
N SER A 93 5.39 -17.22 40.15
CA SER A 93 4.12 -17.73 40.65
C SER A 93 3.16 -17.97 39.48
N ASN A 94 2.54 -19.17 39.50
CA ASN A 94 1.56 -19.53 38.45
C ASN A 94 0.21 -18.93 38.82
N THR A 95 0.04 -17.62 38.58
CA THR A 95 -1.19 -16.89 38.87
C THR A 95 -2.03 -16.68 37.60
N ASN A 96 -3.35 -16.57 37.76
CA ASN A 96 -4.24 -16.23 36.64
C ASN A 96 -3.91 -14.85 36.04
N GLU A 97 -3.36 -13.93 36.82
CA GLU A 97 -2.94 -12.61 36.41
C GLU A 97 -1.74 -12.66 35.45
N GLY A 98 -0.78 -13.54 35.70
CA GLY A 98 0.34 -13.78 34.80
C GLY A 98 -0.09 -14.30 33.43
N ALA A 99 -1.06 -15.21 33.41
CA ALA A 99 -1.62 -15.72 32.16
C ALA A 99 -2.25 -14.59 31.31
N ILE A 100 -2.96 -13.65 31.96
CA ILE A 100 -3.57 -12.50 31.27
C ILE A 100 -2.49 -11.61 30.67
N ILE A 101 -1.41 -11.33 31.39
CA ILE A 101 -0.28 -10.51 30.92
C ILE A 101 0.36 -11.14 29.69
N ILE A 102 0.61 -12.46 29.73
CA ILE A 102 1.22 -13.18 28.60
C ILE A 102 0.30 -13.11 27.37
N ILE A 103 -1.00 -13.39 27.52
CA ILE A 103 -1.97 -13.35 26.42
C ILE A 103 -2.06 -11.94 25.83
N ALA A 104 -2.14 -10.90 26.67
CA ALA A 104 -2.16 -9.52 26.23
C ALA A 104 -0.88 -9.12 25.45
N SER A 105 0.27 -9.59 25.93
CA SER A 105 1.58 -9.34 25.30
C SER A 105 1.71 -10.06 23.95
N ILE A 106 1.18 -11.27 23.81
CA ILE A 106 1.10 -11.98 22.52
C ILE A 106 0.25 -11.18 21.54
N GLY A 107 -0.93 -10.73 21.98
CA GLY A 107 -1.83 -9.93 21.14
C GLY A 107 -1.19 -8.61 20.67
N ALA A 108 -0.58 -7.87 21.58
CA ALA A 108 0.12 -6.63 21.28
C ALA A 108 1.30 -6.86 20.33
N GLY A 109 2.11 -7.88 20.58
CA GLY A 109 3.24 -8.25 19.74
C GLY A 109 2.82 -8.67 18.34
N ALA A 110 1.77 -9.50 18.22
CA ALA A 110 1.23 -9.89 16.91
C ALA A 110 0.69 -8.69 16.12
N MET A 111 0.00 -7.76 16.78
CA MET A 111 -0.53 -6.54 16.15
C MET A 111 0.58 -5.62 15.65
N LEU A 112 1.63 -5.42 16.46
CA LEU A 112 2.81 -4.64 16.06
C LEU A 112 3.54 -5.32 14.91
N GLY A 113 3.75 -6.63 14.98
CA GLY A 113 4.38 -7.42 13.93
C GLY A 113 3.59 -7.40 12.61
N TYR A 114 2.25 -7.49 12.67
CA TYR A 114 1.38 -7.30 11.51
C TYR A 114 1.58 -5.92 10.88
N LYS A 115 1.54 -4.87 11.69
CA LYS A 115 1.69 -3.48 11.21
C LYS A 115 3.07 -3.23 10.60
N LEU A 116 4.11 -3.75 11.21
CA LEU A 116 5.48 -3.66 10.68
C LEU A 116 5.62 -4.50 9.41
N GLY A 117 5.20 -5.75 9.40
CA GLY A 117 5.30 -6.64 8.24
C GLY A 117 4.52 -6.10 7.04
N SER A 118 3.30 -5.59 7.26
CA SER A 118 2.47 -5.05 6.18
C SER A 118 2.94 -3.71 5.63
N ASN A 119 3.60 -2.86 6.43
CA ASN A 119 3.99 -1.52 6.02
C ASN A 119 5.44 -1.42 5.55
N ILE A 120 6.38 -2.05 6.26
CA ILE A 120 7.81 -1.94 5.95
C ILE A 120 8.16 -2.73 4.68
N PHE A 121 7.55 -3.91 4.50
CA PHE A 121 7.85 -4.81 3.39
C PHE A 121 6.85 -4.70 2.22
N LYS A 122 6.19 -3.54 2.06
CA LYS A 122 5.38 -3.28 0.87
C LYS A 122 6.27 -3.36 -0.38
N ARG A 123 5.87 -4.20 -1.33
CA ARG A 123 6.49 -4.18 -2.66
C ARG A 123 6.14 -2.86 -3.33
N LYS A 124 7.13 -2.01 -3.53
CA LYS A 124 6.96 -0.80 -4.33
C LYS A 124 6.80 -1.20 -5.79
N TYR A 125 5.80 -0.67 -6.46
CA TYR A 125 5.67 -0.84 -7.89
C TYR A 125 6.82 -0.12 -8.60
N LYS A 126 7.39 -0.80 -9.61
CA LYS A 126 8.44 -0.22 -10.44
C LYS A 126 7.83 0.90 -11.28
N ALA A 127 8.52 2.02 -11.39
CA ALA A 127 8.14 3.06 -12.33
C ALA A 127 8.31 2.55 -13.76
N VAL A 128 7.34 2.85 -14.61
CA VAL A 128 7.41 2.60 -16.05
C VAL A 128 7.91 3.88 -16.69
N ASP A 129 9.03 3.79 -17.38
CA ASP A 129 9.60 4.88 -18.14
C ASP A 129 9.03 4.82 -19.57
N PHE A 130 8.42 5.91 -20.00
CA PHE A 130 7.84 6.08 -21.32
C PHE A 130 8.79 6.76 -22.30
N GLU A 131 10.01 7.07 -21.87
CA GLU A 131 11.00 7.67 -22.77
C GLU A 131 11.32 6.69 -23.94
N GLY A 132 11.30 7.21 -25.16
CA GLY A 132 11.47 6.38 -26.36
C GLY A 132 10.28 5.52 -26.80
N TRP A 133 9.15 5.55 -26.06
CA TRP A 133 7.95 4.84 -26.48
C TRP A 133 7.19 5.62 -27.55
N THR A 134 6.65 4.91 -28.55
CA THR A 134 5.71 5.48 -29.51
C THR A 134 4.39 5.82 -28.81
N LEU A 135 3.64 6.77 -29.37
CA LEU A 135 2.34 7.18 -28.82
C LEU A 135 1.38 5.99 -28.69
N ASP A 136 1.29 5.16 -29.72
CA ASP A 136 0.40 3.98 -29.73
C ASP A 136 0.76 2.99 -28.60
N LYS A 137 2.05 2.79 -28.36
CA LYS A 137 2.51 1.91 -27.27
C LYS A 137 2.12 2.47 -25.91
N LYS A 138 2.22 3.78 -25.71
CA LYS A 138 1.79 4.45 -24.47
C LYS A 138 0.28 4.31 -24.27
N ILE A 139 -0.52 4.57 -25.32
CA ILE A 139 -1.98 4.45 -25.29
C ILE A 139 -2.40 3.02 -24.93
N ASN A 140 -1.84 2.03 -25.61
CA ASN A 140 -2.17 0.61 -25.36
C ASN A 140 -1.83 0.20 -23.92
N TYR A 141 -0.71 0.66 -23.39
CA TYR A 141 -0.33 0.40 -22.01
C TYR A 141 -1.28 1.07 -21.01
N LEU A 142 -1.60 2.35 -21.23
CA LEU A 142 -2.52 3.09 -20.36
C LEU A 142 -3.92 2.47 -20.37
N ASN A 143 -4.44 2.08 -21.52
CA ASN A 143 -5.73 1.37 -21.63
C ASN A 143 -5.68 0.06 -20.83
N SER A 144 -4.61 -0.72 -20.93
CA SER A 144 -4.48 -2.02 -20.25
C SER A 144 -4.53 -1.93 -18.71
N ILE A 145 -4.21 -0.77 -18.15
CA ILE A 145 -4.25 -0.53 -16.69
C ILE A 145 -5.48 0.24 -16.23
N THR A 146 -6.18 0.90 -17.15
CA THR A 146 -7.42 1.64 -16.85
C THR A 146 -8.64 0.71 -16.87
N ASP A 147 -8.59 -0.36 -17.66
CA ASP A 147 -9.68 -1.35 -17.82
C ASP A 147 -9.68 -2.43 -16.71
N GLN A 148 -8.82 -2.35 -15.70
CA GLN A 148 -8.73 -3.26 -14.53
C GLN A 148 -9.50 -2.69 -13.32
#